data_835d773c651c472e43132b034441d7bf
#
_entry.id   835d773c651c472e43132b034441d7bf
#
_cell.length_a   1.000
_cell.length_b   1.000
_cell.length_c   1.000
_cell.angle_alpha   90.00
_cell.angle_beta   90.00
_cell.angle_gamma   90.00
#
_symmetry.space_group_name_H-M   'P 1'
#
loop_
_entity.id
_entity.type
_entity.pdbx_description
1 polymer ?
#
loop_
_entity_poly.entity_id
_entity_poly.type
_entity_poly.pdbx_seq_one_letter_code
_entity_poly.pdbx_strand_id
1 'polypeptide(L)'
;LLYDRALGFWLDTSRLGYDSVYLDRMESRMQSAFDAMEQLEAGGTANPDENRMVGHYWLRSPERAPSVEIKQAITSTLAKICTFAAGVHSGAIAPKAGGRFTHVLVIGIGGSALGPQFVYQALGSATDSMKLSFFDNTDPDGMNRVLYELRDPASTLVIVTSKSGGTKETRNGQYVAKAAFQKAGLDFRRHFVAVTGEGSELDATAIAEGWLERFPMWDWVGGRTSEFSAVGLLPLALQGVDIDEVLRGAAAMDALTRSRHTRSNPAAILALSWYHCGCGKGNKDMVVLPYKDRLELFSKYLQQLVMESLGKELDRNGEVVHQGLAVYGNKGSTDQHAYVQQLREGIHNFFVVFIEVLRDRAQQTKGAGACAAFNAEALEVEPGITSGDYLSGFYLGTRAALTEKKRESITVGVSDVSPHSVGMLIALFERAVGLYASLVNVNAYHQPGVEAGKKAAAEVLKLQERVMKFLQAEKGRGTAEQIAKAIGEDQRTETVFHILRHLAENERVLVEHGVAVFEDSYSMK
;
A
#
# COMPACT_ATOMS: atom_id res chain seq x y z
N LEU A 1 -25.62 4.74 13.91
CA LEU A 1 -24.54 5.74 14.00
C LEU A 1 -23.73 5.48 15.27
N LEU A 2 -22.45 5.24 15.13
CA LEU A 2 -21.46 5.31 16.20
C LEU A 2 -20.74 6.66 16.10
N TYR A 3 -20.53 7.30 17.25
CA TYR A 3 -19.88 8.61 17.30
C TYR A 3 -18.99 8.69 18.54
N ASP A 4 -17.71 8.92 18.33
CA ASP A 4 -16.75 9.21 19.39
C ASP A 4 -16.28 10.67 19.29
N ARG A 5 -16.76 11.50 20.19
CA ARG A 5 -16.46 12.93 20.19
C ARG A 5 -14.99 13.22 20.53
N ALA A 6 -14.38 12.42 21.38
CA ALA A 6 -13.00 12.63 21.81
C ALA A 6 -12.02 12.36 20.68
N LEU A 7 -12.31 11.33 19.87
CA LEU A 7 -11.52 10.98 18.70
C LEU A 7 -11.89 11.80 17.46
N GLY A 8 -13.01 12.53 17.47
CA GLY A 8 -13.53 13.18 16.27
C GLY A 8 -13.86 12.17 15.16
N PHE A 9 -14.39 11.02 15.54
CA PHE A 9 -14.65 9.88 14.67
C PHE A 9 -16.13 9.48 14.69
N TRP A 10 -16.66 9.05 13.54
CA TRP A 10 -17.99 8.43 13.47
C TRP A 10 -18.08 7.38 12.37
N LEU A 11 -19.02 6.46 12.56
CA LEU A 11 -19.38 5.42 11.60
C LEU A 11 -20.90 5.40 11.43
N ASP A 12 -21.39 5.68 10.23
CA ASP A 12 -22.81 5.67 9.90
C ASP A 12 -23.13 4.54 8.92
N THR A 13 -23.94 3.59 9.38
CA THR A 13 -24.42 2.44 8.62
C THR A 13 -25.94 2.50 8.36
N SER A 14 -26.56 3.66 8.56
CA SER A 14 -28.03 3.83 8.45
C SER A 14 -28.59 3.60 7.03
N ARG A 15 -27.72 3.51 6.03
CA ARG A 15 -28.09 3.30 4.62
C ARG A 15 -27.90 1.87 4.12
N LEU A 16 -27.68 0.90 5.04
CA LEU A 16 -27.46 -0.50 4.67
C LEU A 16 -28.71 -1.37 4.70
N GLY A 17 -29.76 -0.93 5.37
CA GLY A 17 -31.04 -1.64 5.42
C GLY A 17 -31.06 -2.88 6.34
N TYR A 18 -30.01 -3.17 7.13
CA TYR A 18 -30.08 -4.18 8.15
C TYR A 18 -30.61 -3.60 9.49
N ASP A 19 -31.21 -4.47 10.30
CA ASP A 19 -31.79 -4.14 11.59
C ASP A 19 -31.01 -4.77 12.77
N SER A 20 -31.57 -4.60 13.97
CA SER A 20 -31.01 -5.21 15.18
C SER A 20 -31.02 -6.74 15.17
N VAL A 21 -32.01 -7.36 14.49
CA VAL A 21 -32.14 -8.81 14.38
C VAL A 21 -30.97 -9.42 13.61
N TYR A 22 -30.48 -8.71 12.57
CA TYR A 22 -29.26 -9.13 11.87
C TYR A 22 -28.06 -9.15 12.82
N LEU A 23 -27.86 -8.10 13.61
CA LEU A 23 -26.73 -8.02 14.55
C LEU A 23 -26.84 -9.10 15.64
N ASP A 24 -28.05 -9.36 16.18
CA ASP A 24 -28.26 -10.41 17.17
C ASP A 24 -27.93 -11.80 16.61
N ARG A 25 -28.33 -12.07 15.36
CA ARG A 25 -28.00 -13.33 14.67
C ARG A 25 -26.49 -13.52 14.45
N MET A 26 -25.78 -12.42 14.23
CA MET A 26 -24.34 -12.45 13.99
C MET A 26 -23.49 -12.41 15.27
N GLU A 27 -24.11 -12.17 16.43
CA GLU A 27 -23.40 -11.95 17.69
C GLU A 27 -22.45 -13.08 18.06
N SER A 28 -22.92 -14.33 18.03
CA SER A 28 -22.07 -15.50 18.37
C SER A 28 -20.84 -15.62 17.47
N ARG A 29 -21.01 -15.36 16.16
CA ARG A 29 -19.90 -15.39 15.20
C ARG A 29 -18.91 -14.24 15.44
N MET A 30 -19.42 -13.07 15.81
CA MET A 30 -18.58 -11.93 16.13
C MET A 30 -17.80 -12.15 17.44
N GLN A 31 -18.42 -12.77 18.46
CA GLN A 31 -17.72 -13.13 19.69
C GLN A 31 -16.57 -14.12 19.40
N SER A 32 -16.78 -15.11 18.52
CA SER A 32 -15.70 -16.01 18.09
C SER A 32 -14.59 -15.27 17.32
N ALA A 33 -14.94 -14.23 16.54
CA ALA A 33 -13.95 -13.39 15.86
C ALA A 33 -13.14 -12.54 16.85
N PHE A 34 -13.76 -12.05 17.93
CA PHE A 34 -13.06 -11.38 19.02
C PHE A 34 -12.10 -12.33 19.75
N ASP A 35 -12.53 -13.58 20.05
CA ASP A 35 -11.64 -14.59 20.65
C ASP A 35 -10.41 -14.86 19.78
N ALA A 36 -10.61 -15.00 18.47
CA ALA A 36 -9.50 -15.19 17.52
C ALA A 36 -8.55 -13.98 17.48
N MET A 37 -9.09 -12.77 17.59
CA MET A 37 -8.29 -11.55 17.60
C MET A 37 -7.51 -11.39 18.92
N GLU A 38 -8.10 -11.73 20.05
CA GLU A 38 -7.42 -11.74 21.35
C GLU A 38 -6.25 -12.75 21.36
N GLN A 39 -6.48 -13.96 20.83
CA GLN A 39 -5.44 -14.98 20.68
C GLN A 39 -4.30 -14.51 19.77
N LEU A 40 -4.63 -13.83 18.67
CA LEU A 40 -3.65 -13.22 17.76
C LEU A 40 -2.81 -12.18 18.50
N GLU A 41 -3.43 -11.22 19.18
CA GLU A 41 -2.71 -10.17 19.92
C GLU A 41 -1.91 -10.72 21.11
N ALA A 42 -2.30 -11.86 21.67
CA ALA A 42 -1.55 -12.57 22.69
C ALA A 42 -0.32 -13.35 22.16
N GLY A 43 -0.06 -13.30 20.84
CA GLY A 43 1.09 -13.95 20.22
C GLY A 43 0.82 -15.36 19.71
N GLY A 44 -0.44 -15.76 19.55
CA GLY A 44 -0.81 -17.01 18.90
C GLY A 44 -0.39 -17.06 17.44
N THR A 45 -0.18 -18.28 16.90
CA THR A 45 0.14 -18.52 15.48
C THR A 45 -1.11 -18.25 14.62
N ALA A 46 -1.35 -16.99 14.27
CA ALA A 46 -2.51 -16.57 13.49
C ALA A 46 -2.33 -16.75 11.98
N ASN A 47 -1.11 -16.99 11.51
CA ASN A 47 -0.80 -17.39 10.14
C ASN A 47 -0.24 -18.82 10.14
N PRO A 48 -1.10 -19.86 10.20
CA PRO A 48 -0.67 -21.26 10.28
C PRO A 48 0.06 -21.73 9.01
N ASP A 49 -0.29 -21.22 7.83
CA ASP A 49 0.31 -21.61 6.57
C ASP A 49 1.82 -21.28 6.49
N GLU A 50 2.26 -20.25 7.18
CA GLU A 50 3.66 -19.85 7.28
C GLU A 50 4.25 -20.09 8.69
N ASN A 51 3.47 -20.66 9.60
CA ASN A 51 3.82 -20.88 11.02
C ASN A 51 4.32 -19.59 11.70
N ARG A 52 3.58 -18.48 11.57
CA ARG A 52 3.99 -17.16 12.07
C ARG A 52 2.94 -16.53 12.99
N MET A 53 3.44 -15.79 13.97
CA MET A 53 2.64 -14.79 14.69
C MET A 53 2.25 -13.64 13.74
N VAL A 54 1.23 -12.87 14.14
CA VAL A 54 0.79 -11.66 13.44
C VAL A 54 0.76 -10.52 14.45
N GLY A 55 1.73 -9.61 14.35
CA GLY A 55 2.03 -8.65 15.40
C GLY A 55 1.98 -7.18 14.99
N HIS A 56 1.41 -6.84 13.83
CA HIS A 56 1.31 -5.45 13.41
C HIS A 56 0.54 -4.57 14.41
N TYR A 57 -0.34 -5.15 15.22
CA TYR A 57 -1.05 -4.43 16.30
C TYR A 57 -0.12 -3.99 17.44
N TRP A 58 1.00 -4.69 17.67
CA TRP A 58 1.97 -4.32 18.71
C TRP A 58 2.79 -3.08 18.32
N LEU A 59 2.91 -2.77 17.03
CA LEU A 59 3.70 -1.64 16.53
C LEU A 59 3.24 -0.30 17.10
N ARG A 60 1.95 -0.15 17.41
CA ARG A 60 1.33 1.04 17.99
C ARG A 60 0.98 0.91 19.47
N SER A 61 1.21 -0.26 20.05
CA SER A 61 0.99 -0.58 21.47
C SER A 61 2.05 -1.59 21.94
N PRO A 62 3.34 -1.21 22.01
CA PRO A 62 4.44 -2.13 22.31
C PRO A 62 4.31 -2.85 23.66
N GLU A 63 3.58 -2.25 24.62
CA GLU A 63 3.29 -2.83 25.93
C GLU A 63 2.42 -4.09 25.86
N ARG A 64 1.74 -4.32 24.72
CA ARG A 64 0.92 -5.51 24.44
C ARG A 64 1.68 -6.63 23.72
N ALA A 65 2.93 -6.39 23.37
CA ALA A 65 3.75 -7.43 22.74
C ALA A 65 3.87 -8.67 23.65
N PRO A 66 3.85 -9.88 23.07
CA PRO A 66 3.83 -11.12 23.86
C PRO A 66 5.14 -11.42 24.60
N SER A 67 6.22 -10.70 24.28
CA SER A 67 7.50 -10.83 24.96
C SER A 67 8.20 -9.47 25.14
N VAL A 68 9.11 -9.42 26.11
CA VAL A 68 9.94 -8.24 26.39
C VAL A 68 10.86 -7.93 25.22
N GLU A 69 11.36 -8.94 24.53
CA GLU A 69 12.26 -8.81 23.37
C GLU A 69 11.54 -8.11 22.21
N ILE A 70 10.32 -8.52 21.90
CA ILE A 70 9.51 -7.88 20.84
C ILE A 70 9.21 -6.43 21.21
N LYS A 71 8.80 -6.18 22.46
CA LYS A 71 8.59 -4.82 22.97
C LYS A 71 9.84 -3.95 22.80
N GLN A 72 11.00 -4.45 23.21
CA GLN A 72 12.28 -3.75 23.10
C GLN A 72 12.67 -3.52 21.64
N ALA A 73 12.48 -4.52 20.77
CA ALA A 73 12.73 -4.38 19.33
C ALA A 73 11.90 -3.25 18.71
N ILE A 74 10.61 -3.15 19.04
CA ILE A 74 9.74 -2.07 18.56
C ILE A 74 10.22 -0.72 19.09
N THR A 75 10.37 -0.58 20.40
CA THR A 75 10.70 0.72 21.03
C THR A 75 12.09 1.22 20.64
N SER A 76 13.08 0.35 20.55
CA SER A 76 14.44 0.72 20.09
C SER A 76 14.45 1.12 18.62
N THR A 77 13.63 0.47 17.78
CA THR A 77 13.51 0.84 16.36
C THR A 77 12.84 2.20 16.19
N LEU A 78 11.79 2.50 16.95
CA LEU A 78 11.16 3.83 16.95
C LEU A 78 12.15 4.91 17.37
N ALA A 79 12.88 4.72 18.47
CA ALA A 79 13.92 5.65 18.91
C ALA A 79 15.01 5.84 17.84
N LYS A 80 15.43 4.75 17.17
CA LYS A 80 16.40 4.80 16.08
C LYS A 80 15.88 5.60 14.89
N ILE A 81 14.62 5.43 14.49
CA ILE A 81 13.98 6.21 13.41
C ILE A 81 13.99 7.70 13.75
N CYS A 82 13.52 8.07 14.95
CA CYS A 82 13.51 9.47 15.40
C CYS A 82 14.92 10.07 15.41
N THR A 83 15.91 9.35 15.96
CA THR A 83 17.30 9.82 16.03
C THR A 83 17.89 9.99 14.63
N PHE A 84 17.65 9.03 13.73
CA PHE A 84 18.14 9.11 12.34
C PHE A 84 17.52 10.29 11.60
N ALA A 85 16.19 10.45 11.66
CA ALA A 85 15.50 11.57 11.01
C ALA A 85 15.98 12.93 11.57
N ALA A 86 16.12 13.06 12.89
CA ALA A 86 16.67 14.27 13.52
C ALA A 86 18.11 14.55 13.06
N GLY A 87 18.95 13.53 12.92
CA GLY A 87 20.31 13.62 12.38
C GLY A 87 20.33 14.13 10.94
N VAL A 88 19.41 13.64 10.09
CA VAL A 88 19.26 14.09 8.69
C VAL A 88 18.77 15.56 8.66
N HIS A 89 17.75 15.90 9.42
CA HIS A 89 17.16 17.24 9.43
C HIS A 89 18.12 18.29 9.99
N SER A 90 18.92 17.96 11.01
CA SER A 90 19.93 18.86 11.54
C SER A 90 21.15 19.03 10.64
N GLY A 91 21.37 18.08 9.71
CA GLY A 91 22.58 18.02 8.89
C GLY A 91 23.75 17.31 9.58
N ALA A 92 23.56 16.68 10.74
CA ALA A 92 24.55 15.79 11.35
C ALA A 92 24.80 14.53 10.48
N ILE A 93 23.75 14.09 9.79
CA ILE A 93 23.81 13.12 8.69
C ILE A 93 23.57 13.89 7.39
N ALA A 94 24.61 14.06 6.59
CA ALA A 94 24.60 14.88 5.40
C ALA A 94 25.37 14.24 4.24
N PRO A 95 25.11 14.67 2.99
CA PRO A 95 25.88 14.26 1.83
C PRO A 95 27.37 14.62 2.00
N LYS A 96 28.26 13.74 1.53
CA LYS A 96 29.73 14.00 1.58
C LYS A 96 30.14 15.22 0.76
N ALA A 97 29.39 15.55 -0.30
CA ALA A 97 29.64 16.71 -1.15
C ALA A 97 29.26 18.05 -0.47
N GLY A 98 28.72 18.02 0.76
CA GLY A 98 28.17 19.19 1.46
C GLY A 98 26.68 19.40 1.19
N GLY A 99 26.08 20.35 1.91
CA GLY A 99 24.65 20.60 1.83
C GLY A 99 23.82 19.70 2.78
N ARG A 100 22.55 19.51 2.43
CA ARG A 100 21.59 18.69 3.21
C ARG A 100 20.86 17.72 2.30
N PHE A 101 20.38 16.62 2.85
CA PHE A 101 19.36 15.81 2.20
C PHE A 101 18.03 16.57 2.16
N THR A 102 17.41 16.65 0.99
CA THR A 102 16.14 17.35 0.72
C THR A 102 15.11 16.43 0.06
N HIS A 103 15.57 15.27 -0.44
CA HIS A 103 14.75 14.29 -1.12
C HIS A 103 15.00 12.89 -0.56
N VAL A 104 13.96 12.07 -0.59
CA VAL A 104 14.00 10.64 -0.30
C VAL A 104 13.50 9.87 -1.51
N LEU A 105 14.28 8.97 -2.03
CA LEU A 105 13.85 7.97 -3.00
C LEU A 105 13.53 6.67 -2.25
N VAL A 106 12.28 6.30 -2.19
CA VAL A 106 11.82 5.03 -1.60
C VAL A 106 11.72 3.98 -2.71
N ILE A 107 12.46 2.88 -2.55
CA ILE A 107 12.47 1.75 -3.47
C ILE A 107 11.81 0.56 -2.79
N GLY A 108 10.61 0.19 -3.24
CA GLY A 108 9.82 -0.90 -2.65
C GLY A 108 8.59 -1.17 -3.51
N ILE A 109 7.95 -2.32 -3.30
CA ILE A 109 6.73 -2.71 -4.03
C ILE A 109 5.67 -3.25 -3.08
N GLY A 110 4.40 -3.21 -3.47
CA GLY A 110 3.29 -3.67 -2.64
C GLY A 110 3.23 -2.91 -1.32
N GLY A 111 3.24 -3.61 -0.19
CA GLY A 111 3.20 -2.99 1.14
C GLY A 111 4.39 -2.10 1.47
N SER A 112 5.53 -2.26 0.77
CA SER A 112 6.68 -1.38 0.91
C SER A 112 6.57 -0.07 0.12
N ALA A 113 5.47 0.15 -0.61
CA ALA A 113 5.21 1.36 -1.39
C ALA A 113 3.81 1.94 -1.14
N LEU A 114 2.75 1.11 -1.17
CA LEU A 114 1.37 1.60 -1.19
C LEU A 114 0.96 2.35 0.09
N GLY A 115 1.33 1.82 1.27
CA GLY A 115 1.14 2.49 2.55
C GLY A 115 1.92 3.80 2.62
N PRO A 116 3.26 3.78 2.42
CA PRO A 116 4.09 4.99 2.40
C PRO A 116 3.61 6.05 1.39
N GLN A 117 3.19 5.67 0.17
CA GLN A 117 2.62 6.61 -0.82
C GLN A 117 1.34 7.26 -0.31
N PHE A 118 0.42 6.45 0.24
CA PHE A 118 -0.82 6.96 0.79
C PHE A 118 -0.57 7.96 1.92
N VAL A 119 0.26 7.59 2.90
CA VAL A 119 0.51 8.46 4.07
C VAL A 119 1.28 9.73 3.67
N TYR A 120 2.26 9.60 2.76
CA TYR A 120 2.97 10.75 2.19
C TYR A 120 2.02 11.76 1.54
N GLN A 121 1.09 11.29 0.68
CA GLN A 121 0.10 12.17 0.05
C GLN A 121 -0.89 12.76 1.07
N ALA A 122 -1.37 11.94 2.00
CA ALA A 122 -2.36 12.37 2.98
C ALA A 122 -1.82 13.45 3.91
N LEU A 123 -0.58 13.33 4.36
CA LEU A 123 0.03 14.22 5.35
C LEU A 123 0.99 15.26 4.76
N GLY A 124 1.28 15.17 3.46
CA GLY A 124 2.18 16.09 2.77
C GLY A 124 1.75 17.56 2.89
N SER A 125 2.74 18.45 3.00
CA SER A 125 2.55 19.87 3.15
C SER A 125 3.63 20.68 2.43
N ALA A 126 3.43 21.99 2.32
CA ALA A 126 4.44 22.89 1.79
C ALA A 126 5.67 23.03 2.70
N THR A 127 5.57 22.58 3.94
CA THR A 127 6.62 22.65 4.96
C THR A 127 7.31 21.33 5.21
N ASP A 128 7.08 20.32 4.35
CA ASP A 128 7.75 19.03 4.45
C ASP A 128 9.27 19.23 4.46
N SER A 129 9.95 18.59 5.41
CA SER A 129 11.40 18.66 5.54
C SER A 129 12.11 18.03 4.36
N MET A 130 11.56 16.94 3.83
CA MET A 130 12.06 16.25 2.63
C MET A 130 10.90 15.82 1.73
N LYS A 131 11.14 15.85 0.41
CA LYS A 131 10.19 15.35 -0.59
C LYS A 131 10.43 13.87 -0.86
N LEU A 132 9.37 13.08 -0.99
CA LEU A 132 9.46 11.66 -1.32
C LEU A 132 9.16 11.41 -2.80
N SER A 133 9.93 10.50 -3.38
CA SER A 133 9.70 9.89 -4.70
C SER A 133 9.79 8.38 -4.57
N PHE A 134 9.18 7.64 -5.50
CA PHE A 134 9.03 6.19 -5.35
C PHE A 134 9.46 5.44 -6.61
N PHE A 135 10.25 4.37 -6.41
CA PHE A 135 10.38 3.28 -7.36
C PHE A 135 9.54 2.11 -6.85
N ASP A 136 8.33 1.99 -7.37
CA ASP A 136 7.35 0.97 -6.99
C ASP A 136 7.07 -0.05 -8.08
N ASN A 137 7.86 -0.01 -9.14
CA ASN A 137 7.78 -0.90 -10.30
C ASN A 137 9.17 -1.13 -10.92
N THR A 138 9.28 -2.09 -11.83
CA THR A 138 10.50 -2.36 -12.61
C THR A 138 10.47 -1.77 -14.03
N ASP A 139 9.59 -0.81 -14.28
CA ASP A 139 9.49 -0.08 -15.56
C ASP A 139 10.67 0.90 -15.71
N PRO A 140 11.57 0.71 -16.72
CA PRO A 140 12.71 1.57 -16.92
C PRO A 140 12.34 3.04 -17.21
N ASP A 141 11.25 3.27 -17.95
CA ASP A 141 10.79 4.62 -18.30
C ASP A 141 10.26 5.34 -17.05
N GLY A 142 9.46 4.66 -16.24
CA GLY A 142 9.00 5.17 -14.94
C GLY A 142 10.15 5.52 -14.01
N MET A 143 11.15 4.62 -13.88
CA MET A 143 12.35 4.89 -13.07
C MET A 143 13.16 6.08 -13.61
N ASN A 144 13.35 6.19 -14.93
CA ASN A 144 14.05 7.31 -15.55
C ASN A 144 13.35 8.63 -15.30
N ARG A 145 12.00 8.66 -15.39
CA ARG A 145 11.22 9.86 -15.08
C ARG A 145 11.44 10.33 -13.65
N VAL A 146 11.39 9.42 -12.67
CA VAL A 146 11.63 9.76 -11.27
C VAL A 146 13.06 10.26 -11.06
N LEU A 147 14.09 9.62 -11.64
CA LEU A 147 15.47 10.09 -11.55
C LEU A 147 15.65 11.49 -12.15
N TYR A 148 14.95 11.77 -13.23
CA TYR A 148 14.98 13.08 -13.86
C TYR A 148 14.32 14.17 -13.00
N GLU A 149 13.22 13.84 -12.35
CA GLU A 149 12.49 14.72 -11.42
C GLU A 149 13.28 15.02 -10.14
N LEU A 150 14.13 14.10 -9.68
CA LEU A 150 15.01 14.30 -8.51
C LEU A 150 16.01 15.46 -8.71
N ARG A 151 16.37 15.80 -9.95
CA ARG A 151 17.29 16.89 -10.37
C ARG A 151 18.67 16.85 -9.75
N ASP A 152 18.78 16.56 -8.44
CA ASP A 152 20.04 16.53 -7.69
C ASP A 152 20.15 15.23 -6.86
N PRO A 153 20.80 14.19 -7.41
CA PRO A 153 21.07 12.96 -6.67
C PRO A 153 21.92 13.19 -5.42
N ALA A 154 22.78 14.23 -5.40
CA ALA A 154 23.65 14.50 -4.25
C ALA A 154 22.86 14.87 -2.98
N SER A 155 21.67 15.47 -3.13
CA SER A 155 20.77 15.82 -2.01
C SER A 155 19.72 14.75 -1.72
N THR A 156 19.83 13.56 -2.33
CA THR A 156 18.83 12.49 -2.22
C THR A 156 19.31 11.37 -1.31
N LEU A 157 18.49 10.99 -0.32
CA LEU A 157 18.61 9.77 0.47
C LEU A 157 17.80 8.65 -0.20
N VAL A 158 18.30 7.42 -0.24
CA VAL A 158 17.63 6.28 -0.86
C VAL A 158 17.28 5.24 0.20
N ILE A 159 16.02 4.91 0.33
CA ILE A 159 15.53 3.84 1.21
C ILE A 159 15.16 2.65 0.35
N VAL A 160 15.87 1.53 0.52
CA VAL A 160 15.55 0.26 -0.16
C VAL A 160 14.82 -0.65 0.83
N THR A 161 13.57 -0.99 0.50
CA THR A 161 12.69 -1.74 1.38
C THR A 161 12.33 -3.09 0.78
N SER A 162 12.85 -4.17 1.38
CA SER A 162 12.51 -5.55 0.98
C SER A 162 12.75 -6.51 2.14
N LYS A 163 11.72 -7.23 2.59
CA LYS A 163 11.82 -8.15 3.72
C LYS A 163 12.83 -9.27 3.48
N SER A 164 12.75 -9.94 2.34
CA SER A 164 13.66 -11.03 1.95
C SER A 164 14.94 -10.59 1.25
N GLY A 165 14.96 -9.35 0.71
CA GLY A 165 15.99 -8.89 -0.22
C GLY A 165 15.88 -9.46 -1.64
N GLY A 166 15.13 -10.55 -1.82
CA GLY A 166 15.03 -11.26 -3.11
C GLY A 166 13.95 -10.74 -4.07
N THR A 167 13.16 -9.72 -3.67
CA THR A 167 12.10 -9.13 -4.51
C THR A 167 12.71 -8.45 -5.73
N LYS A 168 12.37 -8.96 -6.93
CA LYS A 168 13.05 -8.57 -8.19
C LYS A 168 12.87 -7.10 -8.52
N GLU A 169 11.68 -6.57 -8.35
CA GLU A 169 11.35 -5.17 -8.62
C GLU A 169 12.19 -4.23 -7.75
N THR A 170 12.26 -4.48 -6.44
CA THR A 170 13.08 -3.71 -5.50
C THR A 170 14.57 -3.81 -5.83
N ARG A 171 15.05 -5.03 -6.13
CA ARG A 171 16.45 -5.27 -6.53
C ARG A 171 16.81 -4.51 -7.81
N ASN A 172 15.93 -4.55 -8.82
CA ASN A 172 16.14 -3.82 -10.08
C ASN A 172 16.19 -2.31 -9.84
N GLY A 173 15.26 -1.76 -9.07
CA GLY A 173 15.25 -0.35 -8.68
C GLY A 173 16.52 0.05 -7.92
N GLN A 174 17.00 -0.80 -7.00
CA GLN A 174 18.26 -0.60 -6.29
C GLN A 174 19.44 -0.51 -7.26
N TYR A 175 19.55 -1.41 -8.24
CA TYR A 175 20.65 -1.39 -9.21
C TYR A 175 20.60 -0.16 -10.11
N VAL A 176 19.41 0.23 -10.58
CA VAL A 176 19.22 1.46 -11.39
C VAL A 176 19.63 2.68 -10.58
N ALA A 177 19.18 2.82 -9.33
CA ALA A 177 19.58 3.91 -8.46
C ALA A 177 21.10 3.93 -8.19
N LYS A 178 21.70 2.78 -7.85
CA LYS A 178 23.18 2.68 -7.68
C LYS A 178 23.93 3.15 -8.91
N ALA A 179 23.55 2.68 -10.10
CA ALA A 179 24.17 3.07 -11.35
C ALA A 179 24.04 4.57 -11.62
N ALA A 180 22.87 5.17 -11.34
CA ALA A 180 22.64 6.60 -11.49
C ALA A 180 23.54 7.42 -10.55
N PHE A 181 23.66 7.03 -9.28
CA PHE A 181 24.54 7.69 -8.31
C PHE A 181 26.02 7.58 -8.69
N GLN A 182 26.46 6.40 -9.11
CA GLN A 182 27.83 6.17 -9.58
C GLN A 182 28.15 7.01 -10.83
N LYS A 183 27.21 7.09 -11.79
CA LYS A 183 27.34 7.93 -12.99
C LYS A 183 27.43 9.42 -12.63
N ALA A 184 26.76 9.84 -11.56
CA ALA A 184 26.88 11.19 -11.00
C ALA A 184 28.17 11.42 -10.17
N GLY A 185 29.06 10.44 -10.07
CA GLY A 185 30.31 10.52 -9.28
C GLY A 185 30.10 10.45 -7.77
N LEU A 186 28.95 9.98 -7.32
CA LEU A 186 28.60 9.89 -5.90
C LEU A 186 28.95 8.52 -5.30
N ASP A 187 29.38 8.52 -4.04
CA ASP A 187 29.50 7.31 -3.26
C ASP A 187 28.10 6.91 -2.72
N PHE A 188 27.39 6.07 -3.47
CA PHE A 188 26.03 5.64 -3.14
C PHE A 188 25.89 5.12 -1.70
N ARG A 189 26.94 4.54 -1.10
CA ARG A 189 26.95 4.01 0.28
C ARG A 189 26.59 5.07 1.33
N ARG A 190 26.87 6.33 1.03
CA ARG A 190 26.58 7.48 1.88
C ARG A 190 25.15 8.01 1.71
N HIS A 191 24.36 7.39 0.83
CA HIS A 191 23.00 7.79 0.51
C HIS A 191 21.99 6.66 0.75
N PHE A 192 22.44 5.41 0.86
CA PHE A 192 21.56 4.24 0.89
C PHE A 192 21.30 3.76 2.31
N VAL A 193 20.03 3.48 2.59
CA VAL A 193 19.50 2.92 3.82
C VAL A 193 18.69 1.67 3.47
N ALA A 194 18.84 0.60 4.24
CA ALA A 194 18.04 -0.60 4.06
C ALA A 194 16.94 -0.71 5.12
N VAL A 195 15.73 -1.11 4.68
CA VAL A 195 14.67 -1.59 5.56
C VAL A 195 14.39 -3.03 5.19
N THR A 196 14.85 -3.99 6.03
CA THR A 196 14.92 -5.40 5.63
C THR A 196 14.90 -6.37 6.82
N GLY A 197 14.64 -7.65 6.56
CA GLY A 197 14.78 -8.71 7.56
C GLY A 197 16.24 -8.95 7.91
N GLU A 198 16.54 -9.20 9.16
CA GLU A 198 17.87 -9.56 9.62
C GLU A 198 18.37 -10.83 8.92
N GLY A 199 19.61 -10.82 8.45
CA GLY A 199 20.21 -11.94 7.71
C GLY A 199 19.67 -12.14 6.29
N SER A 200 18.81 -11.27 5.78
CA SER A 200 18.30 -11.33 4.41
C SER A 200 19.39 -11.01 3.37
N GLU A 201 19.12 -11.28 2.09
CA GLU A 201 20.02 -10.93 0.98
C GLU A 201 20.32 -9.42 0.96
N LEU A 202 19.32 -8.56 1.22
CA LEU A 202 19.51 -7.11 1.28
C LEU A 202 20.30 -6.69 2.52
N ASP A 203 20.08 -7.33 3.67
CA ASP A 203 20.84 -7.08 4.89
C ASP A 203 22.33 -7.39 4.70
N ALA A 204 22.62 -8.58 4.16
CA ALA A 204 23.99 -8.98 3.84
C ALA A 204 24.67 -8.02 2.84
N THR A 205 23.93 -7.57 1.82
CA THR A 205 24.41 -6.58 0.83
C THR A 205 24.72 -5.24 1.51
N ALA A 206 23.81 -4.73 2.33
CA ALA A 206 23.98 -3.44 3.00
C ALA A 206 25.17 -3.46 3.98
N ILE A 207 25.40 -4.59 4.67
CA ILE A 207 26.58 -4.79 5.53
C ILE A 207 27.86 -4.82 4.69
N ALA A 208 27.92 -5.67 3.67
CA ALA A 208 29.11 -5.88 2.85
C ALA A 208 29.54 -4.60 2.10
N GLU A 209 28.57 -3.81 1.65
CA GLU A 209 28.82 -2.56 0.96
C GLU A 209 29.00 -1.34 1.90
N GLY A 210 28.65 -1.47 3.18
CA GLY A 210 28.78 -0.40 4.17
C GLY A 210 27.78 0.74 3.94
N TRP A 211 26.49 0.42 3.80
CA TRP A 211 25.42 1.40 3.67
C TRP A 211 25.28 2.27 4.91
N LEU A 212 24.65 3.43 4.75
CA LEU A 212 24.53 4.46 5.77
C LEU A 212 23.83 3.95 7.05
N GLU A 213 22.73 3.21 6.90
CA GLU A 213 21.98 2.65 8.02
C GLU A 213 21.10 1.46 7.57
N ARG A 214 20.66 0.65 8.55
CA ARG A 214 19.74 -0.46 8.35
C ARG A 214 18.66 -0.47 9.42
N PHE A 215 17.39 -0.73 9.03
CA PHE A 215 16.24 -0.84 9.91
C PHE A 215 15.56 -2.20 9.73
N PRO A 216 15.02 -2.80 10.80
CA PRO A 216 14.46 -4.14 10.73
C PRO A 216 13.08 -4.20 10.07
N MET A 217 12.84 -5.31 9.36
CA MET A 217 11.51 -5.81 9.02
C MET A 217 11.33 -7.18 9.69
N TRP A 218 10.40 -7.26 10.63
CA TRP A 218 10.19 -8.50 11.39
C TRP A 218 9.27 -9.48 10.67
N ASP A 219 9.45 -10.78 10.92
CA ASP A 219 8.66 -11.83 10.29
C ASP A 219 7.18 -11.81 10.68
N TRP A 220 6.89 -11.36 11.89
CA TRP A 220 5.53 -11.20 12.41
C TRP A 220 4.80 -9.95 11.90
N VAL A 221 5.40 -9.14 11.01
CA VAL A 221 4.76 -8.03 10.30
C VAL A 221 4.58 -8.41 8.83
N GLY A 222 3.33 -8.47 8.38
CA GLY A 222 2.98 -8.66 6.97
C GLY A 222 3.26 -7.41 6.13
N GLY A 223 3.52 -7.56 4.81
CA GLY A 223 3.78 -6.42 3.93
C GLY A 223 2.65 -5.39 3.92
N ARG A 224 1.41 -5.83 3.75
CA ARG A 224 0.21 -4.95 3.69
C ARG A 224 -0.21 -4.32 5.02
N THR A 225 0.41 -4.73 6.12
CA THR A 225 0.18 -4.21 7.48
C THR A 225 1.47 -3.63 8.09
N SER A 226 2.42 -3.19 7.25
CA SER A 226 3.74 -2.73 7.69
C SER A 226 3.85 -1.21 7.86
N GLU A 227 2.77 -0.47 7.67
CA GLU A 227 2.81 1.00 7.68
C GLU A 227 3.31 1.58 9.02
N PHE A 228 2.99 0.95 10.15
CA PHE A 228 3.47 1.37 11.47
C PHE A 228 4.83 0.77 11.88
N SER A 229 5.54 0.12 10.96
CA SER A 229 6.93 -0.32 11.12
C SER A 229 7.91 0.69 10.49
N ALA A 230 9.20 0.36 10.46
CA ALA A 230 10.19 1.17 9.76
C ALA A 230 9.88 1.37 8.27
N VAL A 231 9.04 0.53 7.66
CA VAL A 231 8.60 0.63 6.27
C VAL A 231 7.87 1.95 5.99
N GLY A 232 6.90 2.30 6.82
CA GLY A 232 6.15 3.55 6.68
C GLY A 232 6.71 4.68 7.55
N LEU A 233 7.11 4.37 8.80
CA LEU A 233 7.49 5.42 9.75
C LEU A 233 8.83 6.10 9.41
N LEU A 234 9.79 5.40 8.80
CA LEU A 234 11.07 6.03 8.45
C LEU A 234 10.91 7.09 7.35
N PRO A 235 10.29 6.80 6.19
CA PRO A 235 10.07 7.83 5.18
C PRO A 235 9.19 8.97 5.72
N LEU A 236 8.20 8.66 6.56
CA LEU A 236 7.30 9.65 7.16
C LEU A 236 8.01 10.59 8.14
N ALA A 237 8.88 10.05 8.99
CA ALA A 237 9.73 10.85 9.88
C ALA A 237 10.69 11.76 9.09
N LEU A 238 11.27 11.26 7.98
CA LEU A 238 12.12 12.06 7.10
C LEU A 238 11.34 13.16 6.37
N GLN A 239 10.08 12.91 6.01
CA GLN A 239 9.17 13.96 5.51
C GLN A 239 8.99 15.09 6.52
N GLY A 240 9.13 14.81 7.81
CA GLY A 240 8.96 15.77 8.91
C GLY A 240 7.61 15.65 9.62
N VAL A 241 6.89 14.55 9.40
CA VAL A 241 5.62 14.27 10.10
C VAL A 241 5.89 13.72 11.50
N ASP A 242 5.07 14.13 12.46
CA ASP A 242 5.06 13.59 13.82
C ASP A 242 4.52 12.14 13.80
N ILE A 243 5.45 11.15 13.80
CA ILE A 243 5.11 9.74 13.76
C ILE A 243 4.47 9.26 15.08
N ASP A 244 4.72 9.93 16.20
CA ASP A 244 4.10 9.59 17.47
C ASP A 244 2.59 9.91 17.44
N GLU A 245 2.20 10.99 16.76
CA GLU A 245 0.78 11.31 16.54
C GLU A 245 0.08 10.27 15.66
N VAL A 246 0.76 9.75 14.63
CA VAL A 246 0.22 8.66 13.81
C VAL A 246 -0.03 7.41 14.66
N LEU A 247 0.97 7.02 15.45
CA LEU A 247 0.88 5.85 16.34
C LEU A 247 -0.17 6.05 17.44
N ARG A 248 -0.29 7.26 18.01
CA ARG A 248 -1.33 7.57 19.01
C ARG A 248 -2.73 7.43 18.41
N GLY A 249 -2.96 7.92 17.20
CA GLY A 249 -4.23 7.76 16.50
C GLY A 249 -4.58 6.29 16.28
N ALA A 250 -3.61 5.50 15.82
CA ALA A 250 -3.80 4.08 15.62
C ALA A 250 -4.06 3.33 16.95
N ALA A 251 -3.33 3.65 18.01
CA ALA A 251 -3.53 3.07 19.35
C ALA A 251 -4.89 3.44 19.93
N ALA A 252 -5.36 4.68 19.73
CA ALA A 252 -6.67 5.13 20.19
C ALA A 252 -7.81 4.37 19.47
N MET A 253 -7.71 4.19 18.15
CA MET A 253 -8.68 3.36 17.41
C MET A 253 -8.63 1.90 17.85
N ASP A 254 -7.45 1.35 18.11
CA ASP A 254 -7.31 -0.01 18.62
C ASP A 254 -7.93 -0.18 20.03
N ALA A 255 -7.80 0.83 20.90
CA ALA A 255 -8.45 0.80 22.21
C ALA A 255 -9.99 0.70 22.07
N LEU A 256 -10.57 1.47 21.14
CA LEU A 256 -11.99 1.43 20.85
C LEU A 256 -12.41 0.09 20.22
N THR A 257 -11.62 -0.45 19.30
CA THR A 257 -11.94 -1.66 18.53
C THR A 257 -11.55 -2.98 19.22
N ARG A 258 -10.89 -2.94 20.38
CA ARG A 258 -10.71 -4.11 21.27
C ARG A 258 -11.93 -4.39 22.12
N SER A 259 -12.89 -3.46 22.19
CA SER A 259 -14.15 -3.71 22.88
C SER A 259 -14.85 -4.95 22.31
N ARG A 260 -15.26 -5.88 23.18
CA ARG A 260 -16.06 -7.05 22.78
C ARG A 260 -17.55 -6.72 22.61
N HIS A 261 -17.93 -5.48 22.76
CA HIS A 261 -19.30 -5.03 22.61
C HIS A 261 -19.60 -4.72 21.15
N THR A 262 -20.13 -5.70 20.41
CA THR A 262 -20.33 -5.65 18.95
C THR A 262 -20.94 -4.34 18.48
N ARG A 263 -22.01 -3.87 19.15
CA ARG A 263 -22.77 -2.68 18.73
C ARG A 263 -22.05 -1.36 18.93
N SER A 264 -21.02 -1.31 19.75
CA SER A 264 -20.19 -0.11 20.00
C SER A 264 -18.79 -0.20 19.42
N ASN A 265 -18.44 -1.33 18.80
CA ASN A 265 -17.13 -1.56 18.19
C ASN A 265 -17.19 -1.20 16.69
N PRO A 266 -16.54 -0.11 16.24
CA PRO A 266 -16.66 0.34 14.85
C PRO A 266 -16.06 -0.65 13.85
N ALA A 267 -14.99 -1.38 14.20
CA ALA A 267 -14.41 -2.39 13.31
C ALA A 267 -15.33 -3.61 13.17
N ALA A 268 -16.01 -4.01 14.25
CA ALA A 268 -16.99 -5.09 14.21
C ALA A 268 -18.21 -4.71 13.35
N ILE A 269 -18.74 -3.50 13.56
CA ILE A 269 -19.86 -3.00 12.75
C ILE A 269 -19.44 -2.87 11.28
N LEU A 270 -18.23 -2.40 10.99
CA LEU A 270 -17.73 -2.31 9.62
C LEU A 270 -17.60 -3.69 8.97
N ALA A 271 -17.00 -4.66 9.64
CA ALA A 271 -16.89 -6.05 9.17
C ALA A 271 -18.27 -6.71 8.94
N LEU A 272 -19.20 -6.52 9.85
CA LEU A 272 -20.57 -7.02 9.71
C LEU A 272 -21.33 -6.34 8.56
N SER A 273 -21.06 -5.06 8.33
CA SER A 273 -21.63 -4.32 7.20
C SER A 273 -21.14 -4.88 5.86
N TRP A 274 -19.83 -5.15 5.75
CA TRP A 274 -19.28 -5.82 4.55
C TRP A 274 -19.86 -7.23 4.37
N TYR A 275 -20.00 -7.98 5.48
CA TYR A 275 -20.60 -9.31 5.44
C TYR A 275 -22.06 -9.25 4.96
N HIS A 276 -22.84 -8.28 5.43
CA HIS A 276 -24.21 -8.05 4.99
C HIS A 276 -24.28 -7.73 3.50
N CYS A 277 -23.53 -6.71 3.05
CA CYS A 277 -23.53 -6.26 1.67
C CYS A 277 -23.06 -7.36 0.69
N GLY A 278 -22.00 -8.08 1.04
CA GLY A 278 -21.41 -9.14 0.21
C GLY A 278 -22.03 -10.52 0.43
N CYS A 279 -23.07 -10.64 1.25
CA CYS A 279 -23.71 -11.91 1.63
C CYS A 279 -22.72 -12.94 2.22
N GLY A 280 -21.65 -12.49 2.86
CA GLY A 280 -20.58 -13.33 3.38
C GLY A 280 -19.73 -14.04 2.32
N LYS A 281 -19.85 -13.64 1.05
CA LYS A 281 -19.12 -14.23 -0.10
C LYS A 281 -18.44 -13.20 -0.99
N GLY A 282 -18.44 -11.92 -0.61
CA GLY A 282 -17.88 -10.85 -1.44
C GLY A 282 -18.62 -10.64 -2.77
N ASN A 283 -19.93 -10.88 -2.80
CA ASN A 283 -20.75 -10.73 -4.01
C ASN A 283 -20.88 -9.29 -4.52
N LYS A 284 -20.44 -8.31 -3.73
CA LYS A 284 -20.44 -6.89 -4.09
C LYS A 284 -19.04 -6.32 -3.85
N ASP A 285 -18.65 -5.43 -4.75
CA ASP A 285 -17.42 -4.66 -4.66
C ASP A 285 -17.57 -3.53 -3.64
N MET A 286 -16.48 -3.18 -2.98
CA MET A 286 -16.39 -2.02 -2.09
C MET A 286 -15.84 -0.81 -2.83
N VAL A 287 -16.69 0.20 -3.04
CA VAL A 287 -16.29 1.47 -3.67
C VAL A 287 -15.92 2.46 -2.58
N VAL A 288 -14.65 2.85 -2.50
CA VAL A 288 -14.14 3.78 -1.49
C VAL A 288 -14.08 5.19 -2.06
N LEU A 289 -14.88 6.10 -1.52
CA LEU A 289 -15.03 7.48 -2.00
C LEU A 289 -14.71 8.49 -0.89
N PRO A 290 -13.45 8.86 -0.70
CA PRO A 290 -13.10 9.97 0.17
C PRO A 290 -13.45 11.31 -0.50
N TYR A 291 -14.20 12.15 0.21
CA TYR A 291 -14.43 13.53 -0.21
C TYR A 291 -13.34 14.44 0.35
N LYS A 292 -12.10 14.13 -0.08
CA LYS A 292 -10.89 14.84 0.30
C LYS A 292 -9.72 14.44 -0.60
N ASP A 293 -9.13 15.38 -1.30
CA ASP A 293 -8.02 15.10 -2.23
C ASP A 293 -6.83 14.41 -1.57
N ARG A 294 -6.52 14.78 -0.33
CA ARG A 294 -5.44 14.17 0.45
C ARG A 294 -5.61 12.67 0.67
N LEU A 295 -6.83 12.16 0.62
CA LEU A 295 -7.16 10.74 0.83
C LEU A 295 -7.37 9.96 -0.48
N GLU A 296 -7.03 10.53 -1.64
CA GLU A 296 -7.20 9.87 -2.95
C GLU A 296 -6.55 8.49 -3.01
N LEU A 297 -5.33 8.33 -2.47
CA LEU A 297 -4.64 7.04 -2.46
C LEU A 297 -5.14 6.07 -1.38
N PHE A 298 -6.10 6.45 -0.55
CA PHE A 298 -6.63 5.56 0.48
C PHE A 298 -7.28 4.31 -0.10
N SER A 299 -8.06 4.44 -1.18
CA SER A 299 -8.63 3.27 -1.86
C SER A 299 -7.55 2.35 -2.42
N LYS A 300 -6.46 2.90 -2.96
CA LYS A 300 -5.32 2.13 -3.49
C LYS A 300 -4.58 1.36 -2.38
N TYR A 301 -4.40 1.99 -1.22
CA TYR A 301 -3.89 1.31 -0.02
C TYR A 301 -4.83 0.17 0.41
N LEU A 302 -6.14 0.42 0.46
CA LEU A 302 -7.14 -0.57 0.83
C LEU A 302 -7.28 -1.70 -0.19
N GLN A 303 -6.99 -1.48 -1.48
CA GLN A 303 -6.92 -2.57 -2.46
C GLN A 303 -5.99 -3.67 -1.96
N GLN A 304 -4.78 -3.33 -1.54
CA GLN A 304 -3.87 -4.35 -1.02
C GLN A 304 -4.34 -4.89 0.33
N LEU A 305 -4.64 -4.01 1.28
CA LEU A 305 -5.04 -4.43 2.62
C LEU A 305 -6.23 -5.40 2.60
N VAL A 306 -7.27 -5.09 1.83
CA VAL A 306 -8.51 -5.86 1.78
C VAL A 306 -8.41 -7.04 0.82
N MET A 307 -8.04 -6.79 -0.45
CA MET A 307 -8.11 -7.81 -1.49
C MET A 307 -7.07 -8.91 -1.29
N GLU A 308 -5.84 -8.56 -0.92
CA GLU A 308 -4.79 -9.55 -0.66
C GLU A 308 -5.04 -10.35 0.63
N SER A 309 -5.70 -9.73 1.63
CA SER A 309 -6.09 -10.43 2.86
C SER A 309 -7.27 -11.36 2.67
N LEU A 310 -8.29 -10.96 1.93
CA LEU A 310 -9.57 -11.67 1.84
C LEU A 310 -9.73 -12.51 0.57
N GLY A 311 -8.97 -12.22 -0.49
CA GLY A 311 -8.98 -13.01 -1.72
C GLY A 311 -8.33 -14.38 -1.50
N LYS A 312 -9.15 -15.39 -1.21
CA LYS A 312 -8.70 -16.75 -0.88
C LYS A 312 -9.55 -17.79 -1.61
N GLU A 313 -8.87 -18.75 -2.23
CA GLU A 313 -9.50 -19.93 -2.81
C GLU A 313 -10.03 -20.86 -1.72
N LEU A 314 -9.21 -21.11 -0.69
CA LEU A 314 -9.52 -22.03 0.40
C LEU A 314 -9.81 -21.29 1.70
N ASP A 315 -10.70 -21.88 2.50
CA ASP A 315 -10.88 -21.49 3.89
C ASP A 315 -9.84 -22.18 4.81
N ARG A 316 -9.89 -21.91 6.11
CA ARG A 316 -8.96 -22.51 7.10
C ARG A 316 -9.14 -24.03 7.27
N ASN A 317 -10.25 -24.59 6.81
CA ASN A 317 -10.52 -26.03 6.83
C ASN A 317 -10.07 -26.71 5.52
N GLY A 318 -9.58 -25.96 4.53
CA GLY A 318 -9.19 -26.45 3.21
C GLY A 318 -10.36 -26.60 2.23
N GLU A 319 -11.54 -26.09 2.56
CA GLU A 319 -12.70 -26.09 1.67
C GLU A 319 -12.59 -24.98 0.62
N VAL A 320 -12.97 -25.25 -0.62
CA VAL A 320 -12.98 -24.28 -1.72
C VAL A 320 -14.14 -23.30 -1.51
N VAL A 321 -13.81 -22.04 -1.24
CA VAL A 321 -14.78 -20.98 -0.93
C VAL A 321 -14.75 -19.81 -1.91
N HIS A 322 -13.61 -19.55 -2.57
CA HIS A 322 -13.40 -18.41 -3.48
C HIS A 322 -13.85 -17.09 -2.84
N GLN A 323 -13.33 -16.80 -1.65
CA GLN A 323 -13.62 -15.55 -0.93
C GLN A 323 -12.88 -14.37 -1.56
N GLY A 324 -13.47 -13.19 -1.42
CA GLY A 324 -12.84 -11.94 -1.83
C GLY A 324 -13.77 -10.76 -1.60
N LEU A 325 -13.21 -9.57 -1.67
CA LEU A 325 -13.94 -8.30 -1.64
C LEU A 325 -13.14 -7.33 -2.49
N ALA A 326 -13.57 -7.10 -3.72
CA ALA A 326 -12.89 -6.17 -4.61
C ALA A 326 -13.04 -4.73 -4.10
N VAL A 327 -12.00 -3.93 -4.28
CA VAL A 327 -11.93 -2.53 -3.81
C VAL A 327 -11.51 -1.65 -4.97
N TYR A 328 -12.25 -0.57 -5.20
CA TYR A 328 -11.86 0.50 -6.11
C TYR A 328 -12.43 1.84 -5.66
N GLY A 329 -12.06 2.91 -6.34
CA GLY A 329 -12.45 4.27 -6.06
C GLY A 329 -11.24 5.20 -6.04
N ASN A 330 -11.46 6.49 -6.17
CA ASN A 330 -10.41 7.50 -6.09
C ASN A 330 -10.82 8.60 -5.11
N LYS A 331 -11.61 9.59 -5.55
CA LYS A 331 -12.11 10.68 -4.68
C LYS A 331 -13.42 11.30 -5.20
N GLY A 332 -14.28 11.71 -4.32
CA GLY A 332 -15.34 12.68 -4.61
C GLY A 332 -14.75 14.10 -4.61
N SER A 333 -15.24 15.02 -5.44
CA SER A 333 -16.35 14.86 -6.39
C SER A 333 -15.90 14.41 -7.80
N THR A 334 -14.60 14.21 -8.01
CA THR A 334 -14.03 13.81 -9.31
C THR A 334 -14.71 12.55 -9.87
N ASP A 335 -14.93 11.55 -9.03
CA ASP A 335 -15.53 10.27 -9.42
C ASP A 335 -17.01 10.40 -9.83
N GLN A 336 -17.69 11.49 -9.43
CA GLN A 336 -19.04 11.80 -9.94
C GLN A 336 -19.05 12.05 -11.45
N HIS A 337 -17.93 12.56 -11.98
CA HIS A 337 -17.74 12.82 -13.41
C HIS A 337 -17.07 11.65 -14.14
N ALA A 338 -16.78 10.55 -13.44
CA ALA A 338 -16.14 9.36 -14.02
C ALA A 338 -17.11 8.17 -14.07
N TYR A 339 -17.58 7.67 -12.94
CA TYR A 339 -18.33 6.41 -12.90
C TYR A 339 -19.55 6.38 -11.95
N VAL A 340 -19.89 7.46 -11.25
CA VAL A 340 -21.08 7.48 -10.38
C VAL A 340 -22.37 7.23 -11.19
N GLN A 341 -22.40 7.57 -12.49
CA GLN A 341 -23.47 7.17 -13.39
C GLN A 341 -23.71 5.65 -13.36
N GLN A 342 -22.63 4.85 -13.46
CA GLN A 342 -22.69 3.39 -13.37
C GLN A 342 -23.20 2.93 -12.01
N LEU A 343 -22.75 3.55 -10.92
CA LEU A 343 -23.18 3.21 -9.57
C LEU A 343 -24.66 3.46 -9.37
N ARG A 344 -25.20 4.56 -9.90
CA ARG A 344 -26.60 4.92 -9.73
C ARG A 344 -27.55 4.13 -10.62
N GLU A 345 -27.24 4.00 -11.93
CA GLU A 345 -28.15 3.47 -12.94
C GLU A 345 -27.77 2.06 -13.43
N GLY A 346 -26.54 1.62 -13.18
CA GLY A 346 -26.02 0.32 -13.66
C GLY A 346 -26.32 -0.86 -12.74
N ILE A 347 -25.53 -1.92 -12.91
CA ILE A 347 -25.65 -3.16 -12.13
C ILE A 347 -25.38 -2.89 -10.65
N HIS A 348 -26.20 -3.45 -9.77
CA HIS A 348 -26.07 -3.33 -8.33
C HIS A 348 -25.15 -4.44 -7.75
N ASN A 349 -23.88 -4.39 -8.13
CA ASN A 349 -22.84 -5.31 -7.67
C ASN A 349 -21.81 -4.64 -6.74
N PHE A 350 -22.19 -3.59 -6.04
CA PHE A 350 -21.31 -2.81 -5.17
C PHE A 350 -22.04 -2.29 -3.94
N PHE A 351 -21.26 -1.82 -2.96
CA PHE A 351 -21.66 -0.90 -1.91
C PHE A 351 -20.60 0.19 -1.76
N VAL A 352 -20.98 1.36 -1.25
CA VAL A 352 -20.05 2.49 -1.14
C VAL A 352 -19.59 2.68 0.30
N VAL A 353 -18.30 2.94 0.49
CA VAL A 353 -17.71 3.44 1.74
C VAL A 353 -17.27 4.88 1.49
N PHE A 354 -18.07 5.83 1.91
CA PHE A 354 -17.69 7.23 1.93
C PHE A 354 -16.72 7.52 3.07
N ILE A 355 -15.69 8.33 2.79
CA ILE A 355 -14.87 8.92 3.84
C ILE A 355 -15.19 10.41 3.90
N GLU A 356 -15.84 10.82 4.98
CA GLU A 356 -16.21 12.21 5.23
C GLU A 356 -15.16 12.88 6.10
N VAL A 357 -14.74 14.09 5.72
CA VAL A 357 -13.78 14.91 6.48
C VAL A 357 -14.42 16.27 6.70
N LEU A 358 -14.62 16.66 7.97
CA LEU A 358 -15.34 17.88 8.28
C LEU A 358 -14.54 19.16 8.02
N ARG A 359 -13.23 19.16 8.31
CA ARG A 359 -12.40 20.35 8.11
C ARG A 359 -11.95 20.45 6.66
N ASP A 360 -12.20 21.60 6.07
CA ASP A 360 -11.79 21.90 4.70
C ASP A 360 -10.27 21.92 4.53
N ARG A 361 -9.55 22.37 5.55
CA ARG A 361 -8.08 22.55 5.51
C ARG A 361 -7.41 21.87 6.68
N ALA A 362 -6.19 21.40 6.47
CA ALA A 362 -5.32 20.94 7.53
C ALA A 362 -5.02 22.10 8.50
N GLN A 363 -4.89 21.80 9.78
CA GLN A 363 -4.40 22.80 10.75
C GLN A 363 -2.99 23.22 10.33
N GLN A 364 -2.77 24.53 10.21
CA GLN A 364 -1.42 25.07 9.99
C GLN A 364 -0.58 24.84 11.24
N THR A 365 0.53 24.13 11.12
CA THR A 365 1.56 24.14 12.14
C THR A 365 2.14 25.57 12.21
N LYS A 366 2.16 26.14 13.41
CA LYS A 366 2.76 27.46 13.66
C LYS A 366 4.21 27.42 13.18
N GLY A 367 4.54 28.16 12.13
CA GLY A 367 5.90 28.24 11.57
C GLY A 367 5.99 28.36 10.04
N ALA A 368 4.91 28.25 9.30
CA ALA A 368 4.90 28.35 7.84
C ALA A 368 5.02 29.80 7.35
N GLY A 369 6.21 30.41 7.51
CA GLY A 369 6.42 31.84 7.24
C GLY A 369 6.31 32.29 5.77
N ALA A 370 6.65 31.48 4.79
CA ALA A 370 6.75 31.94 3.39
C ALA A 370 5.54 31.61 2.51
N CYS A 371 4.66 30.69 2.93
CA CYS A 371 3.47 30.27 2.17
C CYS A 371 2.16 30.95 2.58
N ALA A 372 2.20 31.91 3.49
CA ALA A 372 1.01 32.63 3.97
C ALA A 372 0.23 33.31 2.83
N ALA A 373 0.91 33.72 1.76
CA ALA A 373 0.29 34.36 0.59
C ALA A 373 -0.64 33.42 -0.22
N PHE A 374 -0.44 32.10 -0.10
CA PHE A 374 -1.28 31.09 -0.78
C PHE A 374 -2.29 30.42 0.17
N ASN A 375 -2.26 30.76 1.46
CA ASN A 375 -3.31 30.39 2.40
C ASN A 375 -4.50 31.32 2.19
N ALA A 376 -5.21 31.14 1.09
CA ALA A 376 -6.46 31.87 0.91
C ALA A 376 -7.37 31.57 2.10
N GLU A 377 -7.88 32.60 2.76
CA GLU A 377 -9.02 32.48 3.65
C GLU A 377 -10.15 31.74 2.94
N ALA A 378 -11.10 31.20 3.67
CA ALA A 378 -12.23 30.50 3.05
C ALA A 378 -12.93 31.47 2.08
N LEU A 379 -12.60 31.36 0.79
CA LEU A 379 -13.17 32.22 -0.24
C LEU A 379 -14.63 31.79 -0.48
N GLU A 380 -15.54 32.73 -0.30
CA GLU A 380 -16.91 32.54 -0.80
C GLU A 380 -16.90 32.56 -2.33
N VAL A 381 -17.36 31.47 -2.92
CA VAL A 381 -17.52 31.35 -4.38
C VAL A 381 -18.90 31.82 -4.81
N GLU A 382 -19.85 31.83 -3.87
CA GLU A 382 -21.17 32.46 -3.91
C GLU A 382 -21.47 33.05 -2.54
N PRO A 383 -22.40 34.01 -2.41
CA PRO A 383 -22.71 34.61 -1.10
C PRO A 383 -23.05 33.57 -0.03
N GLY A 384 -22.22 33.50 1.01
CA GLY A 384 -22.35 32.55 2.13
C GLY A 384 -21.98 31.10 1.80
N ILE A 385 -21.38 30.82 0.64
CA ILE A 385 -21.02 29.46 0.18
C ILE A 385 -19.54 29.42 -0.21
N THR A 386 -18.82 28.51 0.40
CA THR A 386 -17.41 28.25 0.09
C THR A 386 -17.25 27.03 -0.85
N SER A 387 -16.06 26.83 -1.39
CA SER A 387 -15.70 25.61 -2.13
C SER A 387 -15.81 24.36 -1.27
N GLY A 388 -15.54 24.47 0.05
CA GLY A 388 -15.71 23.37 1.02
C GLY A 388 -17.18 22.97 1.20
N ASP A 389 -18.09 23.96 1.24
CA ASP A 389 -19.53 23.69 1.31
C ASP A 389 -20.02 22.95 0.06
N TYR A 390 -19.49 23.28 -1.13
CA TYR A 390 -19.77 22.54 -2.35
C TYR A 390 -19.31 21.08 -2.25
N LEU A 391 -18.09 20.83 -1.76
CA LEU A 391 -17.58 19.47 -1.62
C LEU A 391 -18.45 18.65 -0.65
N SER A 392 -18.84 19.23 0.49
CA SER A 392 -19.77 18.63 1.44
C SER A 392 -21.14 18.38 0.83
N GLY A 393 -21.67 19.37 0.08
CA GLY A 393 -22.93 19.25 -0.65
C GLY A 393 -22.91 18.13 -1.69
N PHE A 394 -21.82 17.98 -2.43
CA PHE A 394 -21.65 16.87 -3.39
C PHE A 394 -21.59 15.51 -2.71
N TYR A 395 -20.94 15.39 -1.56
CA TYR A 395 -20.98 14.17 -0.76
C TYR A 395 -22.40 13.81 -0.34
N LEU A 396 -23.10 14.73 0.31
CA LEU A 396 -24.46 14.50 0.80
C LEU A 396 -25.43 14.22 -0.35
N GLY A 397 -25.29 14.94 -1.48
CA GLY A 397 -26.09 14.76 -2.68
C GLY A 397 -25.87 13.39 -3.33
N THR A 398 -24.62 12.95 -3.48
CA THR A 398 -24.30 11.63 -4.03
C THR A 398 -24.82 10.51 -3.13
N ARG A 399 -24.64 10.64 -1.82
CA ARG A 399 -25.16 9.68 -0.83
C ARG A 399 -26.69 9.58 -0.91
N ALA A 400 -27.39 10.71 -1.03
CA ALA A 400 -28.86 10.75 -1.19
C ALA A 400 -29.30 10.10 -2.50
N ALA A 401 -28.68 10.46 -3.63
CA ALA A 401 -28.98 9.95 -4.95
C ALA A 401 -28.80 8.43 -5.08
N LEU A 402 -27.77 7.87 -4.43
CA LEU A 402 -27.55 6.43 -4.33
C LEU A 402 -28.63 5.76 -3.46
N THR A 403 -28.98 6.38 -2.33
CA THR A 403 -30.02 5.86 -1.42
C THR A 403 -31.41 5.79 -2.09
N GLU A 404 -31.78 6.76 -2.93
CA GLU A 404 -33.01 6.72 -3.72
C GLU A 404 -33.13 5.46 -4.59
N LYS A 405 -31.98 4.98 -5.10
CA LYS A 405 -31.89 3.76 -5.91
C LYS A 405 -31.62 2.50 -5.08
N LYS A 406 -31.75 2.59 -3.76
CA LYS A 406 -31.47 1.48 -2.81
C LYS A 406 -30.04 0.93 -2.94
N ARG A 407 -29.08 1.80 -3.25
CA ARG A 407 -27.66 1.48 -3.26
C ARG A 407 -27.13 1.66 -1.85
N GLU A 408 -26.55 0.60 -1.29
CA GLU A 408 -26.06 0.62 0.09
C GLU A 408 -24.82 1.50 0.22
N SER A 409 -24.74 2.23 1.33
CA SER A 409 -23.54 2.99 1.66
C SER A 409 -23.26 3.04 3.16
N ILE A 410 -21.98 3.13 3.47
CA ILE A 410 -21.40 3.33 4.79
C ILE A 410 -20.70 4.68 4.76
N THR A 411 -20.75 5.45 5.82
CA THR A 411 -19.88 6.62 6.00
C THR A 411 -18.94 6.39 7.17
N VAL A 412 -17.66 6.50 6.91
CA VAL A 412 -16.60 6.61 7.92
C VAL A 412 -16.18 8.08 7.95
N GLY A 413 -16.30 8.72 9.09
CA GLY A 413 -16.02 10.13 9.20
C GLY A 413 -14.92 10.45 10.20
N VAL A 414 -14.13 11.47 9.87
CA VAL A 414 -13.10 12.05 10.73
C VAL A 414 -13.16 13.58 10.71
N SER A 415 -12.73 14.20 11.80
CA SER A 415 -12.77 15.67 11.90
C SER A 415 -11.83 16.34 10.90
N ASP A 416 -10.65 15.75 10.63
CA ASP A 416 -9.63 16.33 9.76
C ASP A 416 -8.72 15.25 9.17
N VAL A 417 -7.77 15.66 8.32
CA VAL A 417 -6.65 14.82 7.86
C VAL A 417 -5.39 15.24 8.60
N SER A 418 -5.25 14.73 9.82
CA SER A 418 -4.07 14.86 10.66
C SER A 418 -3.32 13.54 10.76
N PRO A 419 -2.07 13.51 11.25
CA PRO A 419 -1.36 12.28 11.56
C PRO A 419 -2.18 11.33 12.43
N HIS A 420 -2.86 11.86 13.47
CA HIS A 420 -3.75 11.11 14.34
C HIS A 420 -4.92 10.46 13.58
N SER A 421 -5.64 11.22 12.74
CA SER A 421 -6.79 10.72 11.98
C SER A 421 -6.40 9.68 10.94
N VAL A 422 -5.25 9.86 10.26
CA VAL A 422 -4.73 8.87 9.31
C VAL A 422 -4.35 7.57 10.03
N GLY A 423 -3.69 7.65 11.18
CA GLY A 423 -3.41 6.50 12.02
C GLY A 423 -4.68 5.75 12.45
N MET A 424 -5.73 6.49 12.86
CA MET A 424 -7.04 5.90 13.19
C MET A 424 -7.66 5.15 12.01
N LEU A 425 -7.66 5.74 10.82
CA LEU A 425 -8.25 5.13 9.62
C LEU A 425 -7.54 3.82 9.26
N ILE A 426 -6.22 3.81 9.23
CA ILE A 426 -5.44 2.59 8.96
C ILE A 426 -5.78 1.50 9.98
N ALA A 427 -5.73 1.81 11.28
CA ALA A 427 -6.00 0.85 12.35
C ALA A 427 -7.43 0.29 12.29
N LEU A 428 -8.43 1.13 11.99
CA LEU A 428 -9.82 0.71 11.81
C LEU A 428 -9.96 -0.37 10.73
N PHE A 429 -9.38 -0.11 9.56
CA PHE A 429 -9.52 -1.03 8.42
C PHE A 429 -8.67 -2.31 8.62
N GLU A 430 -7.49 -2.22 9.21
CA GLU A 430 -6.71 -3.41 9.58
C GLU A 430 -7.50 -4.33 10.53
N ARG A 431 -8.15 -3.76 11.54
CA ARG A 431 -8.98 -4.50 12.50
C ARG A 431 -10.24 -5.08 11.83
N ALA A 432 -10.92 -4.29 11.01
CA ALA A 432 -12.12 -4.74 10.28
C ALA A 432 -11.81 -5.91 9.33
N VAL A 433 -10.67 -5.87 8.64
CA VAL A 433 -10.20 -6.98 7.78
C VAL A 433 -9.96 -8.25 8.59
N GLY A 434 -9.29 -8.15 9.74
CA GLY A 434 -9.04 -9.30 10.61
C GLY A 434 -10.34 -9.94 11.15
N LEU A 435 -11.29 -9.11 11.58
CA LEU A 435 -12.60 -9.56 12.03
C LEU A 435 -13.41 -10.19 10.89
N TYR A 436 -13.45 -9.54 9.72
CA TYR A 436 -14.15 -10.08 8.55
C TYR A 436 -13.58 -11.44 8.13
N ALA A 437 -12.25 -11.55 8.06
CA ALA A 437 -11.59 -12.82 7.73
C ALA A 437 -12.01 -13.97 8.68
N SER A 438 -12.15 -13.67 9.97
CA SER A 438 -12.66 -14.63 10.96
C SER A 438 -14.12 -14.99 10.69
N LEU A 439 -14.99 -14.02 10.33
CA LEU A 439 -16.38 -14.27 9.99
C LEU A 439 -16.55 -15.19 8.77
N VAL A 440 -15.65 -15.15 7.81
CA VAL A 440 -15.69 -15.98 6.58
C VAL A 440 -14.69 -17.13 6.61
N ASN A 441 -14.05 -17.36 7.75
CA ASN A 441 -13.12 -18.47 8.04
C ASN A 441 -11.90 -18.53 7.12
N VAL A 442 -11.31 -17.40 6.70
CA VAL A 442 -10.09 -17.39 5.86
C VAL A 442 -8.86 -16.92 6.63
N ASN A 443 -7.67 -17.33 6.16
CA ASN A 443 -6.40 -16.77 6.64
C ASN A 443 -6.10 -15.45 5.95
N ALA A 444 -6.19 -14.32 6.68
CA ALA A 444 -5.93 -12.98 6.15
C ALA A 444 -4.43 -12.65 5.96
N TYR A 445 -3.51 -13.49 6.44
CA TYR A 445 -2.13 -13.09 6.72
C TYR A 445 -1.09 -13.74 5.80
N HIS A 446 -1.51 -14.54 4.80
CA HIS A 446 -0.67 -15.10 3.75
C HIS A 446 -1.16 -14.68 2.35
N GLN A 447 -0.39 -14.96 1.29
CA GLN A 447 -0.69 -14.55 -0.09
C GLN A 447 -0.20 -15.58 -1.12
N PRO A 448 -0.79 -16.79 -1.18
CA PRO A 448 -0.29 -17.87 -2.06
C PRO A 448 -0.37 -17.53 -3.55
N GLY A 449 -1.37 -16.76 -3.98
CA GLY A 449 -1.55 -16.37 -5.38
C GLY A 449 -0.43 -15.50 -5.96
N VAL A 450 0.24 -14.70 -5.13
CA VAL A 450 1.35 -13.83 -5.57
C VAL A 450 2.58 -14.66 -5.94
N GLU A 451 2.85 -15.75 -5.23
CA GLU A 451 4.00 -16.61 -5.49
C GLU A 451 3.87 -17.38 -6.83
N ALA A 452 2.65 -17.74 -7.25
CA ALA A 452 2.41 -18.39 -8.54
C ALA A 452 2.84 -17.50 -9.72
N GLY A 453 2.47 -16.21 -9.70
CA GLY A 453 2.89 -15.23 -10.71
C GLY A 453 4.40 -15.05 -10.78
N LYS A 454 5.08 -14.97 -9.64
CA LYS A 454 6.55 -14.85 -9.59
C LYS A 454 7.25 -16.06 -10.18
N LYS A 455 6.78 -17.29 -9.91
CA LYS A 455 7.32 -18.52 -10.48
C LYS A 455 7.14 -18.54 -12.00
N ALA A 456 5.95 -18.20 -12.50
CA ALA A 456 5.68 -18.15 -13.94
C ALA A 456 6.58 -17.12 -14.65
N ALA A 457 6.76 -15.91 -14.07
CA ALA A 457 7.66 -14.91 -14.62
C ALA A 457 9.12 -15.40 -14.66
N ALA A 458 9.59 -16.08 -13.63
CA ALA A 458 10.95 -16.64 -13.61
C ALA A 458 11.17 -17.68 -14.74
N GLU A 459 10.16 -18.50 -15.05
CA GLU A 459 10.24 -19.46 -16.16
C GLU A 459 10.27 -18.77 -17.53
N VAL A 460 9.57 -17.65 -17.70
CA VAL A 460 9.66 -16.84 -18.92
C VAL A 460 11.06 -16.23 -19.08
N LEU A 461 11.67 -15.73 -18.01
CA LEU A 461 13.04 -15.18 -18.05
C LEU A 461 14.09 -16.26 -18.37
N LYS A 462 13.95 -17.46 -17.83
CA LYS A 462 14.81 -18.61 -18.21
C LYS A 462 14.65 -18.96 -19.69
N LEU A 463 13.42 -18.92 -20.21
CA LEU A 463 13.18 -19.13 -21.63
C LEU A 463 13.87 -18.04 -22.46
N GLN A 464 13.78 -16.77 -22.07
CA GLN A 464 14.49 -15.68 -22.72
C GLN A 464 16.00 -15.90 -22.75
N GLU A 465 16.60 -16.37 -21.65
CA GLU A 465 18.04 -16.72 -21.62
C GLU A 465 18.40 -17.81 -22.64
N ARG A 466 17.54 -18.84 -22.81
CA ARG A 466 17.73 -19.91 -23.81
C ARG A 466 17.59 -19.37 -25.23
N VAL A 467 16.61 -18.51 -25.49
CA VAL A 467 16.44 -17.82 -26.78
C VAL A 467 17.68 -16.99 -27.10
N MET A 468 18.17 -16.19 -26.15
CA MET A 468 19.38 -15.39 -26.36
C MET A 468 20.62 -16.23 -26.62
N LYS A 469 20.81 -17.33 -25.88
CA LYS A 469 21.92 -18.27 -26.12
C LYS A 469 21.87 -18.92 -27.52
N PHE A 470 20.67 -19.29 -27.99
CA PHE A 470 20.49 -19.79 -29.34
C PHE A 470 20.89 -18.76 -30.40
N LEU A 471 20.43 -17.51 -30.25
CA LEU A 471 20.74 -16.43 -31.19
C LEU A 471 22.23 -16.06 -31.18
N GLN A 472 22.90 -16.19 -30.04
CA GLN A 472 24.34 -15.93 -29.89
C GLN A 472 25.23 -17.04 -30.52
N ALA A 473 24.67 -18.23 -30.74
CA ALA A 473 25.41 -19.31 -31.40
C ALA A 473 25.66 -19.01 -32.87
N GLU A 474 26.73 -19.62 -33.45
CA GLU A 474 27.06 -19.48 -34.86
C GLU A 474 25.85 -19.93 -35.73
N LYS A 475 25.29 -19.03 -36.56
CA LYS A 475 24.05 -19.18 -37.33
C LYS A 475 22.73 -19.17 -36.54
N GLY A 476 22.71 -18.67 -35.30
CA GLY A 476 21.49 -18.51 -34.54
C GLY A 476 20.54 -17.49 -35.18
N ARG A 477 19.66 -17.94 -36.08
CA ARG A 477 18.66 -17.13 -36.78
C ARG A 477 17.40 -17.95 -37.01
N GLY A 478 16.25 -17.32 -37.03
CA GLY A 478 14.99 -17.98 -37.42
C GLY A 478 13.75 -17.22 -36.98
N THR A 479 12.61 -17.74 -37.40
CA THR A 479 11.30 -17.30 -36.89
C THR A 479 11.10 -17.77 -35.47
N ALA A 480 10.09 -17.22 -34.79
CA ALA A 480 9.77 -17.64 -33.42
C ALA A 480 9.51 -19.14 -33.30
N GLU A 481 8.82 -19.71 -34.27
CA GLU A 481 8.54 -21.17 -34.34
C GLU A 481 9.83 -21.98 -34.51
N GLN A 482 10.69 -21.55 -35.44
CA GLN A 482 11.97 -22.25 -35.69
C GLN A 482 12.87 -22.20 -34.46
N ILE A 483 12.94 -21.05 -33.77
CA ILE A 483 13.73 -20.89 -32.57
C ILE A 483 13.13 -21.71 -31.42
N ALA A 484 11.81 -21.65 -31.20
CA ALA A 484 11.13 -22.47 -30.19
C ALA A 484 11.43 -23.97 -30.39
N LYS A 485 11.32 -24.47 -31.62
CA LYS A 485 11.64 -25.86 -31.98
C LYS A 485 13.11 -26.19 -31.75
N ALA A 486 14.01 -25.31 -32.17
CA ALA A 486 15.45 -25.52 -32.02
C ALA A 486 15.90 -25.62 -30.57
N ILE A 487 15.24 -24.90 -29.65
CA ILE A 487 15.52 -24.98 -28.22
C ILE A 487 14.63 -26.01 -27.47
N GLY A 488 13.80 -26.78 -28.18
CA GLY A 488 12.92 -27.82 -27.60
C GLY A 488 11.77 -27.24 -26.76
N GLU A 489 11.19 -26.12 -27.18
CA GLU A 489 10.09 -25.42 -26.52
C GLU A 489 8.90 -25.15 -27.44
N ASP A 490 8.60 -26.11 -28.34
CA ASP A 490 7.55 -25.98 -29.36
C ASP A 490 6.19 -25.57 -28.79
N GLN A 491 5.84 -26.05 -27.60
CA GLN A 491 4.60 -25.70 -26.88
C GLN A 491 4.55 -24.24 -26.40
N ARG A 492 5.68 -23.55 -26.43
CA ARG A 492 5.83 -22.15 -25.93
C ARG A 492 6.17 -21.19 -27.07
N THR A 493 5.87 -21.54 -28.33
CA THR A 493 6.14 -20.69 -29.52
C THR A 493 5.57 -19.28 -29.35
N GLU A 494 4.35 -19.13 -28.83
CA GLU A 494 3.75 -17.82 -28.55
C GLU A 494 4.61 -17.01 -27.57
N THR A 495 5.07 -17.61 -26.49
CA THR A 495 5.93 -16.93 -25.51
C THR A 495 7.27 -16.52 -26.14
N VAL A 496 7.88 -17.38 -26.95
CA VAL A 496 9.11 -17.08 -27.70
C VAL A 496 8.88 -15.90 -28.67
N PHE A 497 7.75 -15.87 -29.36
CA PHE A 497 7.37 -14.78 -30.24
C PHE A 497 7.30 -13.43 -29.49
N HIS A 498 6.64 -13.39 -28.35
CA HIS A 498 6.56 -12.16 -27.54
C HIS A 498 7.93 -11.73 -26.99
N ILE A 499 8.77 -12.69 -26.56
CA ILE A 499 10.14 -12.40 -26.12
C ILE A 499 10.95 -11.76 -27.26
N LEU A 500 10.92 -12.33 -28.45
CA LEU A 500 11.69 -11.85 -29.60
C LEU A 500 11.25 -10.46 -30.06
N ARG A 501 9.94 -10.20 -30.11
CA ARG A 501 9.42 -8.86 -30.41
C ARG A 501 9.88 -7.82 -29.39
N HIS A 502 9.77 -8.16 -28.09
CA HIS A 502 10.26 -7.28 -27.03
C HIS A 502 11.76 -6.97 -27.19
N LEU A 503 12.56 -7.99 -27.49
CA LEU A 503 14.01 -7.84 -27.70
C LEU A 503 14.31 -6.99 -28.95
N ALA A 504 13.54 -7.13 -30.04
CA ALA A 504 13.71 -6.38 -31.26
C ALA A 504 13.37 -4.91 -31.09
N GLU A 505 12.23 -4.57 -30.49
CA GLU A 505 11.82 -3.20 -30.21
C GLU A 505 12.79 -2.46 -29.26
N ASN A 506 13.50 -3.21 -28.40
CA ASN A 506 14.56 -2.69 -27.54
C ASN A 506 15.96 -2.81 -28.18
N GLU A 507 16.05 -3.02 -29.48
CA GLU A 507 17.28 -3.10 -30.28
C GLU A 507 18.32 -4.10 -29.75
N ARG A 508 17.88 -5.14 -29.06
CA ARG A 508 18.75 -6.20 -28.52
C ARG A 508 18.99 -7.33 -29.51
N VAL A 509 18.11 -7.47 -30.49
CA VAL A 509 18.21 -8.38 -31.63
C VAL A 509 17.83 -7.66 -32.91
N LEU A 510 18.30 -8.14 -34.06
CA LEU A 510 17.85 -7.70 -35.38
C LEU A 510 16.60 -8.45 -35.78
N VAL A 511 15.72 -7.77 -36.52
CA VAL A 511 14.54 -8.37 -37.13
C VAL A 511 14.58 -8.18 -38.66
N GLU A 512 14.31 -9.23 -39.40
CA GLU A 512 14.03 -9.20 -40.83
C GLU A 512 12.56 -9.55 -41.03
N HIS A 513 11.80 -8.57 -41.51
CA HIS A 513 10.36 -8.70 -41.63
C HIS A 513 9.94 -9.64 -42.74
N GLY A 514 9.05 -10.59 -42.43
CA GLY A 514 8.33 -11.43 -43.35
C GLY A 514 7.09 -10.73 -43.92
N VAL A 515 6.28 -11.50 -44.69
CA VAL A 515 4.99 -10.99 -45.19
C VAL A 515 3.97 -10.83 -44.03
N ALA A 516 4.02 -11.76 -43.10
CA ALA A 516 3.22 -11.71 -41.88
C ALA A 516 4.14 -11.64 -40.63
N VAL A 517 3.67 -11.05 -39.57
CA VAL A 517 4.46 -10.77 -38.34
C VAL A 517 5.07 -12.06 -37.71
N PHE A 518 4.43 -13.21 -37.88
CA PHE A 518 4.96 -14.48 -37.39
C PHE A 518 6.00 -15.13 -38.32
N GLU A 519 6.20 -14.55 -39.51
CA GLU A 519 7.28 -14.92 -40.46
C GLU A 519 8.54 -14.09 -40.23
N ASP A 520 8.49 -13.08 -39.34
CA ASP A 520 9.65 -12.30 -38.97
C ASP A 520 10.78 -13.20 -38.46
N SER A 521 11.98 -12.99 -38.98
CA SER A 521 13.19 -13.72 -38.60
C SER A 521 14.10 -12.89 -37.74
N TYR A 522 14.60 -13.47 -36.65
CA TYR A 522 15.39 -12.77 -35.64
C TYR A 522 16.82 -13.30 -35.61
N SER A 523 17.78 -12.42 -35.37
CA SER A 523 19.21 -12.76 -35.23
C SER A 523 19.89 -11.81 -34.23
N MET A 524 21.09 -12.15 -33.77
CA MET A 524 21.88 -11.20 -32.98
C MET A 524 22.31 -9.99 -33.83
N LYS A 525 22.51 -8.86 -33.13
CA LYS A 525 23.15 -7.67 -33.71
C LYS A 525 24.58 -7.96 -34.15
#